data_e0ffbd6dc41e36a4a85a12e1adf02a5a
#
_entry.id   e0ffbd6dc41e36a4a85a12e1adf02a5a
#
_cell.length_a   1.000
_cell.length_b   1.000
_cell.length_c   1.000
_cell.angle_alpha   90.00
_cell.angle_beta   90.00
_cell.angle_gamma   90.00
#
_symmetry.space_group_name_H-M   'P 1'
#
loop_
_entity.id
_entity.type
_entity.pdbx_description
1 polymer ?
#
loop_
_entity_poly.entity_id
_entity_poly.type
_entity_poly.pdbx_seq_one_letter_code
_entity_poly.pdbx_strand_id
1 'polypeptide(L)'
;KKAGMLLAQKNAIIEERNKDITDSIYYARRIQEAILPRQDSLRGLFPDSFILFRPRDIVSGDFYWFAEKDGKKLVAAVDCTGHGVPGAFMSMIGNAFLNEVLREKGLTRPAMILSELRHLVINALRQSGAEGETKDGMDIAILSVDEKNGTAEFAGANNPLWLFRQVNGTCGLTEYKPDKRSISYHKGLGLPFSNHTIPLQKGDLLYIFTDGYADQFGGEKGKKFKYRQLQEKIRSVCNLDMVQQAAFLEKIFDDWKGGLEQVDDMLLIGIRI
;
A
#
# COMPACT_ATOMS: atom_id res chain seq x y z
N LYS A 1 -37.80 22.49 30.37
CA LYS A 1 -38.14 21.05 30.29
C LYS A 1 -38.35 20.57 28.85
N LYS A 2 -39.20 21.23 28.02
CA LYS A 2 -39.45 20.80 26.59
C LYS A 2 -38.19 20.76 25.73
N ALA A 3 -37.29 21.75 25.81
CA ALA A 3 -36.05 21.79 25.03
C ALA A 3 -35.10 20.63 25.38
N GLY A 4 -34.97 20.30 26.66
CA GLY A 4 -34.13 19.19 27.12
C GLY A 4 -34.64 17.81 26.65
N MET A 5 -35.97 17.62 26.67
CA MET A 5 -36.59 16.38 26.16
C MET A 5 -36.39 16.24 24.64
N LEU A 6 -36.53 17.32 23.89
CA LEU A 6 -36.30 17.32 22.43
C LEU A 6 -34.83 17.04 22.10
N LEU A 7 -33.88 17.62 22.87
CA LEU A 7 -32.45 17.35 22.69
C LEU A 7 -32.11 15.88 22.95
N ALA A 8 -32.62 15.31 24.05
CA ALA A 8 -32.43 13.91 24.38
C ALA A 8 -32.98 12.96 23.29
N GLN A 9 -34.17 13.29 22.76
CA GLN A 9 -34.77 12.51 21.68
C GLN A 9 -33.96 12.58 20.39
N LYS A 10 -33.44 13.79 20.03
CA LYS A 10 -32.57 13.95 18.85
C LYS A 10 -31.26 13.19 19.02
N ASN A 11 -30.65 13.24 20.22
CA ASN A 11 -29.41 12.52 20.49
C ASN A 11 -29.63 11.00 20.35
N ALA A 12 -30.71 10.45 20.90
CA ALA A 12 -31.03 9.03 20.77
C ALA A 12 -31.18 8.61 19.28
N ILE A 13 -31.85 9.43 18.46
CA ILE A 13 -31.99 9.17 17.00
C ILE A 13 -30.62 9.23 16.30
N ILE A 14 -29.75 10.20 16.69
CA ILE A 14 -28.41 10.33 16.12
C ILE A 14 -27.55 9.10 16.49
N GLU A 15 -27.61 8.67 17.74
CA GLU A 15 -26.87 7.48 18.23
C GLU A 15 -27.31 6.22 17.49
N GLU A 16 -28.62 6.01 17.33
CA GLU A 16 -29.17 4.87 16.57
C GLU A 16 -28.69 4.88 15.11
N ARG A 17 -28.80 6.03 14.41
CA ARG A 17 -28.35 6.16 13.02
C ARG A 17 -26.84 5.98 12.88
N ASN A 18 -26.06 6.54 13.81
CA ASN A 18 -24.61 6.36 13.79
C ASN A 18 -24.24 4.88 13.97
N LYS A 19 -24.96 4.16 14.83
CA LYS A 19 -24.77 2.72 14.99
C LYS A 19 -25.07 1.97 13.69
N ASP A 20 -26.19 2.24 13.04
CA ASP A 20 -26.58 1.59 11.78
C ASP A 20 -25.55 1.82 10.67
N ILE A 21 -25.05 3.07 10.54
CA ILE A 21 -23.99 3.42 9.58
C ILE A 21 -22.71 2.65 9.91
N THR A 22 -22.30 2.66 11.17
CA THR A 22 -21.07 1.98 11.63
C THR A 22 -21.16 0.47 11.39
N ASP A 23 -22.30 -0.16 11.71
CA ASP A 23 -22.55 -1.59 11.47
C ASP A 23 -22.47 -1.92 9.96
N SER A 24 -22.98 -1.03 9.09
CA SER A 24 -22.85 -1.17 7.63
C SER A 24 -21.42 -1.09 7.16
N ILE A 25 -20.58 -0.21 7.75
CA ILE A 25 -19.15 -0.08 7.41
C ILE A 25 -18.38 -1.31 7.91
N TYR A 26 -18.71 -1.87 9.10
CA TYR A 26 -18.13 -3.13 9.55
C TYR A 26 -18.49 -4.31 8.63
N TYR A 27 -19.68 -4.29 8.04
CA TYR A 27 -20.02 -5.29 7.03
C TYR A 27 -19.19 -5.12 5.75
N ALA A 28 -19.01 -3.87 5.28
CA ALA A 28 -18.12 -3.57 4.15
C ALA A 28 -16.67 -4.01 4.42
N ARG A 29 -16.15 -3.82 5.63
CA ARG A 29 -14.85 -4.34 6.06
C ARG A 29 -14.72 -5.84 5.87
N ARG A 30 -15.73 -6.61 6.29
CA ARG A 30 -15.71 -8.08 6.11
C ARG A 30 -15.66 -8.49 4.64
N ILE A 31 -16.32 -7.74 3.76
CA ILE A 31 -16.24 -7.96 2.32
C ILE A 31 -14.83 -7.65 1.82
N GLN A 32 -14.26 -6.51 2.21
CA GLN A 32 -12.90 -6.12 1.83
C GLN A 32 -11.86 -7.16 2.28
N GLU A 33 -11.93 -7.60 3.54
CA GLU A 33 -11.04 -8.64 4.10
C GLU A 33 -11.18 -10.00 3.40
N ALA A 34 -12.38 -10.32 2.88
CA ALA A 34 -12.61 -11.56 2.14
C ALA A 34 -12.06 -11.52 0.71
N ILE A 35 -11.95 -10.34 0.11
CA ILE A 35 -11.45 -10.14 -1.26
C ILE A 35 -9.93 -10.01 -1.28
N LEU A 36 -9.34 -9.36 -0.29
CA LEU A 36 -7.90 -9.20 -0.18
C LEU A 36 -7.24 -10.53 0.21
N PRO A 37 -6.01 -10.80 -0.28
CA PRO A 37 -5.28 -11.99 0.14
C PRO A 37 -4.99 -11.93 1.65
N ARG A 38 -4.88 -13.09 2.30
CA ARG A 38 -4.53 -13.14 3.73
C ARG A 38 -3.06 -12.75 3.91
N GLN A 39 -2.75 -11.92 4.92
CA GLN A 39 -1.38 -11.44 5.18
C GLN A 39 -0.38 -12.58 5.40
N ASP A 40 -0.79 -13.63 6.12
CA ASP A 40 0.03 -14.81 6.41
C ASP A 40 0.40 -15.61 5.15
N SER A 41 -0.41 -15.50 4.09
CA SER A 41 -0.16 -16.19 2.82
C SER A 41 1.03 -15.63 2.04
N LEU A 42 1.48 -14.40 2.31
CA LEU A 42 2.70 -13.87 1.69
C LEU A 42 3.92 -14.73 2.01
N ARG A 43 4.00 -15.27 3.22
CA ARG A 43 5.08 -16.18 3.63
C ARG A 43 5.13 -17.48 2.85
N GLY A 44 4.01 -17.88 2.22
CA GLY A 44 4.01 -18.99 1.29
C GLY A 44 4.81 -18.71 0.02
N LEU A 45 4.86 -17.46 -0.42
CA LEU A 45 5.67 -17.02 -1.57
C LEU A 45 7.07 -16.57 -1.14
N PHE A 46 7.16 -15.77 -0.07
CA PHE A 46 8.39 -15.22 0.48
C PHE A 46 8.50 -15.60 1.96
N PRO A 47 9.19 -16.72 2.30
CA PRO A 47 9.20 -17.26 3.66
C PRO A 47 9.71 -16.26 4.73
N ASP A 48 10.72 -15.45 4.40
CA ASP A 48 11.22 -14.37 5.26
C ASP A 48 10.66 -13.02 4.80
N SER A 49 9.44 -12.72 5.20
CA SER A 49 8.71 -11.51 4.84
C SER A 49 7.74 -11.08 5.92
N PHE A 50 7.30 -9.82 5.83
CA PHE A 50 6.19 -9.30 6.63
C PHE A 50 5.32 -8.32 5.84
N ILE A 51 4.09 -8.14 6.31
CA ILE A 51 3.19 -7.05 5.96
C ILE A 51 2.80 -6.34 7.25
N LEU A 52 3.15 -5.06 7.38
CA LEU A 52 2.55 -4.16 8.35
C LEU A 52 1.44 -3.41 7.63
N PHE A 53 0.21 -3.71 8.01
CA PHE A 53 -0.98 -3.08 7.43
C PHE A 53 -1.91 -2.61 8.54
N ARG A 54 -2.14 -1.32 8.58
CA ARG A 54 -2.95 -0.68 9.61
C ARG A 54 -3.84 0.38 8.96
N PRO A 55 -5.10 0.05 8.70
CA PRO A 55 -6.08 1.01 8.24
C PRO A 55 -6.26 2.16 9.25
N ARG A 56 -6.45 3.37 8.73
CA ARG A 56 -6.83 4.55 9.52
C ARG A 56 -8.27 4.45 10.01
N ASP A 57 -9.16 4.06 9.11
CA ASP A 57 -10.59 3.95 9.35
C ASP A 57 -11.01 2.46 9.49
N ILE A 58 -12.30 2.18 9.55
CA ILE A 58 -12.83 0.81 9.63
C ILE A 58 -12.48 0.00 8.38
N VAL A 59 -12.46 0.66 7.20
CA VAL A 59 -12.06 0.11 5.90
C VAL A 59 -10.89 0.94 5.35
N SER A 60 -10.10 0.38 4.44
CA SER A 60 -8.87 0.98 3.94
C SER A 60 -8.93 1.32 2.46
N GLY A 61 -8.32 2.46 2.09
CA GLY A 61 -7.94 2.77 0.71
C GLY A 61 -6.69 2.02 0.28
N ASP A 62 -5.75 1.83 1.19
CA ASP A 62 -4.56 1.05 0.95
C ASP A 62 -4.87 -0.44 0.87
N PHE A 63 -4.10 -1.15 0.04
CA PHE A 63 -4.12 -2.60 0.03
C PHE A 63 -2.80 -3.18 -0.48
N TYR A 64 -2.54 -4.43 -0.09
CA TYR A 64 -1.46 -5.24 -0.61
C TYR A 64 -2.03 -6.31 -1.55
N TRP A 65 -1.21 -6.67 -2.53
CA TRP A 65 -1.55 -7.72 -3.48
C TRP A 65 -0.31 -8.56 -3.77
N PHE A 66 -0.48 -9.86 -3.92
CA PHE A 66 0.59 -10.75 -4.32
C PHE A 66 0.03 -11.97 -5.05
N ALA A 67 0.85 -12.53 -5.94
CA ALA A 67 0.51 -13.70 -6.73
C ALA A 67 1.77 -14.38 -7.27
N GLU A 68 1.60 -15.60 -7.77
CA GLU A 68 2.64 -16.31 -8.52
C GLU A 68 2.12 -16.65 -9.91
N LYS A 69 2.96 -16.42 -10.92
CA LYS A 69 2.67 -16.79 -12.29
C LYS A 69 3.97 -17.04 -13.08
N ASP A 70 4.01 -18.12 -13.85
CA ASP A 70 5.12 -18.50 -14.73
C ASP A 70 6.49 -18.52 -14.00
N GLY A 71 6.49 -18.98 -12.73
CA GLY A 71 7.68 -19.03 -11.87
C GLY A 71 8.14 -17.67 -11.34
N LYS A 72 7.37 -16.62 -11.55
CA LYS A 72 7.63 -15.29 -10.98
C LYS A 72 6.68 -15.02 -9.83
N LYS A 73 7.23 -14.48 -8.74
CA LYS A 73 6.50 -14.05 -7.54
C LYS A 73 6.28 -12.56 -7.61
N LEU A 74 5.02 -12.14 -7.63
CA LEU A 74 4.64 -10.73 -7.71
C LEU A 74 4.12 -10.25 -6.37
N VAL A 75 4.44 -9.00 -6.02
CA VAL A 75 3.92 -8.34 -4.83
C VAL A 75 3.76 -6.85 -5.09
N ALA A 76 2.69 -6.24 -4.57
CA ALA A 76 2.42 -4.82 -4.69
C ALA A 76 1.93 -4.21 -3.38
N ALA A 77 2.34 -2.96 -3.14
CA ALA A 77 1.77 -2.06 -2.16
C ALA A 77 1.05 -0.93 -2.90
N VAL A 78 -0.22 -0.74 -2.61
CA VAL A 78 -1.11 0.16 -3.33
C VAL A 78 -1.77 1.12 -2.37
N ASP A 79 -1.73 2.39 -2.71
CA ASP A 79 -2.33 3.52 -2.03
C ASP A 79 -3.40 4.12 -2.94
N CYS A 80 -4.67 4.00 -2.57
CA CYS A 80 -5.77 4.54 -3.37
C CYS A 80 -6.16 5.95 -2.93
N THR A 81 -6.60 6.76 -3.88
CA THR A 81 -7.14 8.09 -3.59
C THR A 81 -8.28 8.02 -2.57
N GLY A 82 -8.09 8.71 -1.45
CA GLY A 82 -9.06 8.81 -0.37
C GLY A 82 -9.01 7.63 0.60
N HIS A 83 -9.55 7.84 1.79
CA HIS A 83 -9.62 6.87 2.88
C HIS A 83 -11.06 6.52 3.21
N GLY A 84 -11.28 5.56 4.11
CA GLY A 84 -12.61 5.11 4.50
C GLY A 84 -13.36 4.47 3.32
N VAL A 85 -14.68 4.68 3.24
CA VAL A 85 -15.55 4.00 2.27
C VAL A 85 -15.17 4.27 0.81
N PRO A 86 -14.91 5.52 0.36
CA PRO A 86 -14.48 5.76 -1.02
C PRO A 86 -13.17 5.06 -1.36
N GLY A 87 -12.16 5.13 -0.49
CA GLY A 87 -10.90 4.41 -0.66
C GLY A 87 -11.08 2.90 -0.74
N ALA A 88 -11.98 2.35 0.09
CA ALA A 88 -12.29 0.91 0.06
C ALA A 88 -12.88 0.45 -1.28
N PHE A 89 -13.73 1.24 -1.93
CA PHE A 89 -14.18 0.92 -3.28
C PHE A 89 -13.03 0.91 -4.28
N MET A 90 -12.13 1.90 -4.20
CA MET A 90 -10.96 1.96 -5.07
C MET A 90 -10.02 0.78 -4.86
N SER A 91 -9.79 0.36 -3.61
CA SER A 91 -8.95 -0.80 -3.31
C SER A 91 -9.53 -2.11 -3.84
N MET A 92 -10.85 -2.29 -3.77
CA MET A 92 -11.53 -3.45 -4.35
C MET A 92 -11.42 -3.49 -5.89
N ILE A 93 -11.60 -2.34 -6.55
CA ILE A 93 -11.44 -2.20 -8.00
C ILE A 93 -9.99 -2.49 -8.40
N GLY A 94 -9.02 -1.90 -7.70
CA GLY A 94 -7.60 -2.11 -7.95
C GLY A 94 -7.17 -3.58 -7.81
N ASN A 95 -7.63 -4.25 -6.76
CA ASN A 95 -7.38 -5.68 -6.55
C ASN A 95 -8.00 -6.53 -7.67
N ALA A 96 -9.25 -6.24 -8.08
CA ALA A 96 -9.91 -6.96 -9.17
C ALA A 96 -9.12 -6.80 -10.48
N PHE A 97 -8.71 -5.58 -10.82
CA PHE A 97 -7.96 -5.31 -12.05
C PHE A 97 -6.55 -5.91 -12.04
N LEU A 98 -5.83 -5.91 -10.90
CA LEU A 98 -4.54 -6.61 -10.80
C LEU A 98 -4.70 -8.11 -11.06
N ASN A 99 -5.77 -8.73 -10.54
CA ASN A 99 -6.09 -10.13 -10.81
C ASN A 99 -6.44 -10.37 -12.29
N GLU A 100 -7.21 -9.48 -12.91
CA GLU A 100 -7.55 -9.54 -14.34
C GLU A 100 -6.28 -9.46 -15.21
N VAL A 101 -5.43 -8.45 -14.97
CA VAL A 101 -4.19 -8.22 -15.71
C VAL A 101 -3.27 -9.44 -15.62
N LEU A 102 -3.16 -10.06 -14.44
CA LEU A 102 -2.33 -11.23 -14.27
C LEU A 102 -2.94 -12.48 -14.90
N ARG A 103 -4.22 -12.77 -14.61
CA ARG A 103 -4.86 -14.05 -14.99
C ARG A 103 -5.28 -14.08 -16.44
N GLU A 104 -5.92 -13.02 -16.93
CA GLU A 104 -6.50 -12.99 -18.27
C GLU A 104 -5.51 -12.51 -19.32
N LYS A 105 -4.72 -11.45 -19.01
CA LYS A 105 -3.74 -10.89 -19.95
C LYS A 105 -2.35 -11.52 -19.82
N GLY A 106 -2.10 -12.28 -18.77
CA GLY A 106 -0.85 -12.99 -18.55
C GLY A 106 0.37 -12.13 -18.32
N LEU A 107 0.18 -10.84 -17.93
CA LEU A 107 1.27 -9.92 -17.75
C LEU A 107 1.98 -10.15 -16.41
N THR A 108 3.30 -10.33 -16.44
CA THR A 108 4.15 -10.49 -15.26
C THR A 108 5.22 -9.41 -15.14
N ARG A 109 5.37 -8.54 -16.16
CA ARG A 109 6.33 -7.43 -16.16
C ARG A 109 5.70 -6.20 -15.51
N PRO A 110 6.27 -5.67 -14.42
CA PRO A 110 5.68 -4.57 -13.64
C PRO A 110 5.23 -3.37 -14.46
N ALA A 111 6.06 -2.82 -15.32
CA ALA A 111 5.69 -1.66 -16.14
C ALA A 111 4.51 -1.91 -17.09
N MET A 112 4.37 -3.13 -17.60
CA MET A 112 3.22 -3.51 -18.44
C MET A 112 1.95 -3.64 -17.59
N ILE A 113 2.08 -4.23 -16.39
CA ILE A 113 0.97 -4.32 -15.44
C ILE A 113 0.46 -2.92 -15.09
N LEU A 114 1.34 -1.97 -14.75
CA LEU A 114 0.93 -0.59 -14.43
C LEU A 114 0.26 0.11 -15.61
N SER A 115 0.78 -0.09 -16.81
CA SER A 115 0.20 0.51 -18.02
C SER A 115 -1.22 -0.01 -18.28
N GLU A 116 -1.41 -1.32 -18.15
CA GLU A 116 -2.71 -1.95 -18.34
C GLU A 116 -3.70 -1.60 -17.22
N LEU A 117 -3.24 -1.63 -15.96
CA LEU A 117 -4.03 -1.22 -14.80
C LEU A 117 -4.55 0.22 -14.99
N ARG A 118 -3.70 1.13 -15.49
CA ARG A 118 -4.11 2.51 -15.79
C ARG A 118 -5.22 2.57 -16.83
N HIS A 119 -5.14 1.78 -17.90
CA HIS A 119 -6.20 1.72 -18.91
C HIS A 119 -7.52 1.23 -18.31
N LEU A 120 -7.48 0.19 -17.48
CA LEU A 120 -8.66 -0.36 -16.83
C LEU A 120 -9.31 0.65 -15.89
N VAL A 121 -8.51 1.33 -15.05
CA VAL A 121 -9.00 2.35 -14.10
C VAL A 121 -9.64 3.52 -14.84
N ILE A 122 -8.98 4.09 -15.86
CA ILE A 122 -9.49 5.19 -16.64
C ILE A 122 -10.84 4.83 -17.30
N ASN A 123 -10.92 3.65 -17.89
CA ASN A 123 -12.14 3.18 -18.56
C ASN A 123 -13.28 2.94 -17.55
N ALA A 124 -13.01 2.26 -16.44
CA ALA A 124 -14.01 1.97 -15.42
C ALA A 124 -14.59 3.23 -14.77
N LEU A 125 -13.71 4.21 -14.49
CA LEU A 125 -14.12 5.49 -13.90
C LEU A 125 -14.52 6.54 -14.94
N ARG A 126 -14.47 6.19 -16.25
CA ARG A 126 -14.82 7.07 -17.40
C ARG A 126 -14.06 8.40 -17.36
N GLN A 127 -12.81 8.36 -16.93
CA GLN A 127 -11.99 9.56 -16.83
C GLN A 127 -11.60 10.07 -18.21
N SER A 128 -11.92 11.32 -18.52
CA SER A 128 -11.60 11.99 -19.79
C SER A 128 -10.67 13.19 -19.63
N GLY A 129 -10.48 13.63 -18.38
CA GLY A 129 -9.75 14.84 -18.03
C GLY A 129 -10.56 16.12 -18.20
N ALA A 130 -11.90 16.00 -18.28
CA ALA A 130 -12.79 17.14 -18.31
C ALA A 130 -12.75 17.90 -16.97
N GLU A 131 -13.10 19.18 -17.03
CA GLU A 131 -13.14 20.02 -15.83
C GLU A 131 -14.26 19.54 -14.89
N GLY A 132 -13.91 19.34 -13.61
CA GLY A 132 -14.84 18.85 -12.57
C GLY A 132 -14.91 17.33 -12.42
N GLU A 133 -14.19 16.55 -13.22
CA GLU A 133 -14.05 15.10 -13.00
C GLU A 133 -13.16 14.79 -11.77
N THR A 134 -13.52 13.72 -11.05
CA THR A 134 -12.66 13.18 -10.00
C THR A 134 -11.40 12.56 -10.62
N LYS A 135 -10.26 12.79 -9.98
CA LYS A 135 -8.98 12.18 -10.38
C LYS A 135 -8.67 10.95 -9.54
N ASP A 136 -9.70 10.19 -9.20
CA ASP A 136 -9.53 8.99 -8.40
C ASP A 136 -8.63 8.00 -9.13
N GLY A 137 -7.75 7.41 -8.37
CA GLY A 137 -6.74 6.50 -8.88
C GLY A 137 -5.96 5.84 -7.76
N MET A 138 -4.74 5.44 -8.07
CA MET A 138 -3.88 4.83 -7.08
C MET A 138 -2.41 5.07 -7.35
N ASP A 139 -1.63 5.12 -6.29
CA ASP A 139 -0.19 5.08 -6.30
C ASP A 139 0.26 3.67 -5.93
N ILE A 140 1.23 3.12 -6.64
CA ILE A 140 1.57 1.71 -6.52
C ILE A 140 3.07 1.47 -6.69
N ALA A 141 3.63 0.63 -5.84
CA ALA A 141 4.90 -0.03 -6.04
C ALA A 141 4.64 -1.50 -6.33
N ILE A 142 5.09 -2.01 -7.47
CA ILE A 142 4.96 -3.41 -7.85
C ILE A 142 6.30 -4.04 -8.17
N LEU A 143 6.55 -5.22 -7.60
CA LEU A 143 7.76 -6.00 -7.74
C LEU A 143 7.42 -7.37 -8.31
N SER A 144 8.25 -7.86 -9.23
CA SER A 144 8.20 -9.22 -9.79
C SER A 144 9.55 -9.88 -9.57
N VAL A 145 9.61 -10.94 -8.77
CA VAL A 145 10.84 -11.65 -8.40
C VAL A 145 10.93 -12.95 -9.18
N ASP A 146 12.05 -13.13 -9.88
CA ASP A 146 12.44 -14.38 -10.57
C ASP A 146 13.62 -14.99 -9.81
N GLU A 147 13.31 -15.83 -8.83
CA GLU A 147 14.33 -16.47 -8.00
C GLU A 147 15.24 -17.38 -8.80
N LYS A 148 14.71 -18.03 -9.85
CA LYS A 148 15.48 -18.94 -10.70
C LYS A 148 16.62 -18.23 -11.44
N ASN A 149 16.34 -17.00 -11.88
CA ASN A 149 17.32 -16.18 -12.60
C ASN A 149 18.06 -15.19 -11.67
N GLY A 150 17.74 -15.15 -10.37
CA GLY A 150 18.36 -14.24 -9.40
C GLY A 150 18.10 -12.78 -9.72
N THR A 151 16.92 -12.44 -10.23
CA THR A 151 16.56 -11.08 -10.64
C THR A 151 15.20 -10.66 -10.13
N ALA A 152 15.01 -9.37 -9.97
CA ALA A 152 13.69 -8.77 -9.80
C ALA A 152 13.46 -7.67 -10.84
N GLU A 153 12.21 -7.42 -11.15
CA GLU A 153 11.75 -6.28 -11.93
C GLU A 153 10.86 -5.40 -11.05
N PHE A 154 11.01 -4.09 -11.16
CA PHE A 154 10.21 -3.12 -10.42
C PHE A 154 9.65 -2.04 -11.33
N ALA A 155 8.43 -1.64 -11.09
CA ALA A 155 7.85 -0.39 -11.58
C ALA A 155 7.04 0.28 -10.46
N GLY A 156 7.04 1.62 -10.45
CA GLY A 156 6.29 2.38 -9.48
C GLY A 156 5.52 3.53 -10.13
N ALA A 157 4.32 3.78 -9.63
CA ALA A 157 3.54 4.98 -9.81
C ALA A 157 3.58 5.75 -8.48
N ASN A 158 4.35 6.81 -8.39
CA ASN A 158 4.69 7.63 -7.22
C ASN A 158 5.39 6.90 -6.06
N ASN A 159 5.17 5.62 -5.83
CA ASN A 159 5.75 4.85 -4.73
C ASN A 159 7.05 4.13 -5.15
N PRO A 160 8.17 4.33 -4.43
CA PRO A 160 9.48 3.75 -4.75
C PRO A 160 9.62 2.31 -4.24
N LEU A 161 10.70 1.64 -4.68
CA LEU A 161 11.25 0.45 -4.04
C LEU A 161 12.55 0.83 -3.33
N TRP A 162 12.73 0.35 -2.10
CA TRP A 162 14.01 0.40 -1.39
C TRP A 162 14.64 -0.99 -1.34
N LEU A 163 15.88 -1.07 -1.80
CA LEU A 163 16.75 -2.23 -1.65
C LEU A 163 17.82 -1.90 -0.60
N PHE A 164 17.82 -2.65 0.49
CA PHE A 164 18.91 -2.62 1.45
C PHE A 164 19.79 -3.86 1.24
N ARG A 165 21.09 -3.64 1.10
CA ARG A 165 22.08 -4.69 0.89
C ARG A 165 23.24 -4.53 1.87
N GLN A 166 23.63 -5.63 2.47
CA GLN A 166 24.81 -5.63 3.33
C GLN A 166 26.08 -5.77 2.50
N VAL A 167 26.98 -4.82 2.64
CA VAL A 167 28.31 -4.83 2.01
C VAL A 167 29.33 -4.48 3.08
N ASN A 168 30.27 -5.40 3.35
CA ASN A 168 31.34 -5.19 4.33
C ASN A 168 30.84 -4.75 5.73
N GLY A 169 29.74 -5.36 6.21
CA GLY A 169 29.13 -5.04 7.51
C GLY A 169 28.31 -3.75 7.55
N THR A 170 28.18 -3.05 6.43
CA THR A 170 27.37 -1.83 6.32
C THR A 170 26.11 -2.11 5.50
N CYS A 171 24.96 -1.65 6.00
CA CYS A 171 23.68 -1.77 5.31
C CYS A 171 23.48 -0.55 4.38
N GLY A 172 23.77 -0.75 3.10
CA GLY A 172 23.60 0.26 2.05
C GLY A 172 22.16 0.29 1.53
N LEU A 173 21.67 1.47 1.18
CA LEU A 173 20.37 1.67 0.55
C LEU A 173 20.53 2.06 -0.91
N THR A 174 19.82 1.36 -1.79
CA THR A 174 19.55 1.77 -3.17
C THR A 174 18.06 2.03 -3.33
N GLU A 175 17.68 3.24 -3.74
CA GLU A 175 16.30 3.60 -4.04
C GLU A 175 16.05 3.49 -5.55
N TYR A 176 15.08 2.67 -5.93
CA TYR A 176 14.55 2.64 -7.29
C TYR A 176 13.36 3.58 -7.39
N LYS A 177 13.55 4.66 -8.16
CA LYS A 177 12.58 5.75 -8.25
C LYS A 177 11.37 5.35 -9.11
N PRO A 178 10.16 5.74 -8.69
CA PRO A 178 8.95 5.56 -9.47
C PRO A 178 8.83 6.61 -10.57
N ASP A 179 7.93 6.39 -11.51
CA ASP A 179 7.39 7.46 -12.34
C ASP A 179 6.50 8.39 -11.49
N LYS A 180 6.63 9.70 -11.69
CA LYS A 180 5.89 10.73 -10.95
C LYS A 180 4.49 10.94 -11.53
N ARG A 181 3.69 9.89 -11.48
CA ARG A 181 2.30 9.86 -11.96
C ARG A 181 1.54 8.69 -11.35
N SER A 182 0.29 8.94 -10.98
CA SER A 182 -0.63 7.95 -10.45
C SER A 182 -1.24 7.06 -11.56
N ILE A 183 -1.85 5.97 -11.17
CA ILE A 183 -2.71 5.13 -12.00
C ILE A 183 -4.08 5.81 -12.14
N SER A 184 -4.15 6.83 -12.98
CA SER A 184 -5.33 7.65 -13.26
C SER A 184 -5.14 8.40 -14.58
N TYR A 185 -6.15 9.17 -14.98
CA TYR A 185 -6.02 10.07 -16.13
C TYR A 185 -5.07 11.22 -15.82
N HIS A 186 -4.12 11.48 -16.71
CA HIS A 186 -3.28 12.67 -16.71
C HIS A 186 -2.85 13.05 -18.14
N LYS A 187 -2.46 14.29 -18.34
CA LYS A 187 -1.87 14.75 -19.61
C LYS A 187 -0.59 13.96 -19.88
N GLY A 188 -0.51 13.26 -21.00
CA GLY A 188 0.63 12.36 -21.32
C GLY A 188 0.35 10.87 -21.14
N LEU A 189 -0.90 10.45 -21.27
CA LEU A 189 -1.37 9.05 -21.16
C LEU A 189 -0.55 8.03 -22.00
N GLY A 190 0.06 8.44 -23.12
CA GLY A 190 0.82 7.54 -24.01
C GLY A 190 2.20 7.14 -23.49
N LEU A 191 2.69 7.72 -22.38
CA LEU A 191 4.01 7.39 -21.87
C LEU A 191 3.97 6.05 -21.10
N PRO A 192 4.82 5.06 -21.47
CA PRO A 192 4.92 3.81 -20.73
C PRO A 192 5.55 4.04 -19.34
N PHE A 193 5.23 3.20 -18.36
CA PHE A 193 5.93 3.18 -17.08
C PHE A 193 7.35 2.64 -17.26
N SER A 194 8.28 3.16 -16.46
CA SER A 194 9.66 2.69 -16.40
C SER A 194 9.72 1.32 -15.72
N ASN A 195 10.56 0.41 -16.24
CA ASN A 195 10.80 -0.90 -15.65
C ASN A 195 12.26 -1.00 -15.24
N HIS A 196 12.51 -1.21 -13.95
CA HIS A 196 13.86 -1.43 -13.44
C HIS A 196 14.13 -2.93 -13.34
N THR A 197 15.27 -3.39 -13.85
CA THR A 197 15.76 -4.76 -13.65
C THR A 197 16.85 -4.75 -12.59
N ILE A 198 16.72 -5.59 -11.59
CA ILE A 198 17.51 -5.58 -10.36
C ILE A 198 18.18 -6.94 -10.18
N PRO A 199 19.51 -7.03 -10.25
CA PRO A 199 20.21 -8.25 -9.86
C PRO A 199 20.12 -8.45 -8.35
N LEU A 200 19.56 -9.58 -7.92
CA LEU A 200 19.38 -9.94 -6.53
C LEU A 200 20.57 -10.69 -5.99
N GLN A 201 20.82 -10.52 -4.70
CA GLN A 201 21.79 -11.27 -3.91
C GLN A 201 21.11 -11.86 -2.69
N LYS A 202 21.58 -13.01 -2.24
CA LYS A 202 21.06 -13.62 -1.01
C LYS A 202 21.25 -12.66 0.16
N GLY A 203 20.18 -12.43 0.91
CA GLY A 203 20.15 -11.52 2.05
C GLY A 203 19.75 -10.09 1.69
N ASP A 204 19.47 -9.77 0.43
CA ASP A 204 18.88 -8.49 0.04
C ASP A 204 17.54 -8.28 0.74
N LEU A 205 17.29 -7.06 1.19
CA LEU A 205 16.03 -6.65 1.79
C LEU A 205 15.31 -5.70 0.84
N LEU A 206 14.11 -6.06 0.47
CA LEU A 206 13.26 -5.28 -0.42
C LEU A 206 12.08 -4.71 0.36
N TYR A 207 11.84 -3.39 0.24
CA TYR A 207 10.71 -2.72 0.90
C TYR A 207 9.90 -1.95 -0.12
N ILE A 208 8.59 -2.20 -0.12
CA ILE A 208 7.57 -1.40 -0.81
C ILE A 208 6.52 -0.96 0.22
N PHE A 209 5.96 0.23 0.03
CA PHE A 209 5.14 0.86 1.05
C PHE A 209 4.26 1.97 0.48
N THR A 210 3.28 2.40 1.27
CA THR A 210 2.49 3.63 1.06
C THR A 210 3.03 4.76 1.95
N ASP A 211 2.52 5.96 1.80
CA ASP A 211 3.06 7.13 2.47
C ASP A 211 2.67 7.26 3.95
N GLY A 212 1.62 6.56 4.40
CA GLY A 212 1.03 6.75 5.72
C GLY A 212 1.99 6.56 6.91
N TYR A 213 3.01 5.67 6.76
CA TYR A 213 4.03 5.54 7.79
C TYR A 213 4.88 6.82 7.91
N ALA A 214 5.33 7.35 6.77
CA ALA A 214 6.19 8.53 6.72
C ALA A 214 5.44 9.82 7.03
N ASP A 215 4.15 9.86 6.74
CA ASP A 215 3.28 11.01 6.91
C ASP A 215 2.68 11.12 8.31
N GLN A 216 2.81 10.06 9.15
CA GLN A 216 2.32 10.09 10.52
C GLN A 216 2.96 11.21 11.34
N PHE A 217 2.10 12.03 11.95
CA PHE A 217 2.53 13.05 12.90
C PHE A 217 2.81 12.45 14.28
N GLY A 218 3.86 12.95 14.93
CA GLY A 218 4.23 12.47 16.25
C GLY A 218 5.51 13.08 16.81
N GLY A 219 6.07 12.39 17.80
CA GLY A 219 7.24 12.85 18.55
C GLY A 219 6.96 14.11 19.36
N GLU A 220 7.93 14.59 20.13
CA GLU A 220 7.81 15.74 21.03
C GLU A 220 7.35 17.05 20.34
N LYS A 221 7.64 17.17 19.03
CA LYS A 221 7.36 18.39 18.24
C LYS A 221 6.15 18.26 17.30
N GLY A 222 5.41 17.16 17.35
CA GLY A 222 4.24 16.94 16.49
C GLY A 222 4.55 17.06 15.00
N LYS A 223 5.70 16.53 14.51
CA LYS A 223 6.11 16.61 13.10
C LYS A 223 5.85 15.29 12.38
N LYS A 224 5.81 15.33 11.02
CA LYS A 224 5.79 14.11 10.20
C LYS A 224 7.04 13.26 10.46
N PHE A 225 6.89 11.93 10.44
CA PHE A 225 7.98 10.96 10.60
C PHE A 225 9.02 11.10 9.48
N LYS A 226 8.58 11.15 8.25
CA LYS A 226 9.35 11.28 6.99
C LYS A 226 10.13 10.01 6.59
N TYR A 227 10.26 9.81 5.29
CA TYR A 227 10.99 8.68 4.69
C TYR A 227 12.44 8.54 5.18
N ARG A 228 13.16 9.65 5.37
CA ARG A 228 14.54 9.61 5.86
C ARG A 228 14.64 8.89 7.21
N GLN A 229 13.73 9.20 8.14
CA GLN A 229 13.72 8.55 9.45
C GLN A 229 13.35 7.07 9.33
N LEU A 230 12.40 6.70 8.46
CA LEU A 230 12.07 5.30 8.19
C LEU A 230 13.27 4.53 7.63
N GLN A 231 14.00 5.10 6.68
CA GLN A 231 15.23 4.51 6.14
C GLN A 231 16.29 4.28 7.21
N GLU A 232 16.47 5.24 8.12
CA GLU A 232 17.42 5.12 9.25
C GLU A 232 17.01 3.99 10.21
N LYS A 233 15.71 3.85 10.49
CA LYS A 233 15.17 2.77 11.35
C LYS A 233 15.31 1.39 10.70
N ILE A 234 14.98 1.25 9.43
CA ILE A 234 15.19 0.00 8.70
C ILE A 234 16.67 -0.38 8.69
N ARG A 235 17.54 0.58 8.40
CA ARG A 235 19.00 0.35 8.40
C ARG A 235 19.51 -0.16 9.76
N SER A 236 18.95 0.34 10.86
CA SER A 236 19.40 -0.06 12.21
C SER A 236 19.03 -1.50 12.57
N VAL A 237 18.09 -2.12 11.86
CA VAL A 237 17.58 -3.48 12.13
C VAL A 237 17.79 -4.45 10.97
N CYS A 238 18.54 -4.07 9.93
CA CYS A 238 18.71 -4.88 8.72
C CYS A 238 19.30 -6.28 8.98
N ASN A 239 19.98 -6.48 10.13
CA ASN A 239 20.53 -7.76 10.55
C ASN A 239 19.52 -8.70 11.21
N LEU A 240 18.37 -8.17 11.64
CA LEU A 240 17.33 -8.94 12.30
C LEU A 240 16.52 -9.72 11.25
N ASP A 241 15.85 -10.81 11.64
CA ASP A 241 14.88 -11.48 10.79
C ASP A 241 13.65 -10.57 10.52
N MET A 242 12.85 -10.92 9.51
CA MET A 242 11.74 -10.06 9.09
C MET A 242 10.64 -9.93 10.13
N VAL A 243 10.45 -10.94 11.01
CA VAL A 243 9.47 -10.87 12.11
C VAL A 243 9.91 -9.86 13.15
N GLN A 244 11.19 -9.88 13.51
CA GLN A 244 11.77 -8.93 14.45
C GLN A 244 11.79 -7.51 13.90
N GLN A 245 12.06 -7.34 12.59
CA GLN A 245 12.00 -6.04 11.93
C GLN A 245 10.56 -5.48 11.93
N ALA A 246 9.57 -6.32 11.63
CA ALA A 246 8.15 -5.92 11.69
C ALA A 246 7.78 -5.40 13.08
N ALA A 247 8.06 -6.18 14.12
CA ALA A 247 7.76 -5.80 15.51
C ALA A 247 8.47 -4.50 15.93
N PHE A 248 9.72 -4.33 15.52
CA PHE A 248 10.48 -3.10 15.78
C PHE A 248 9.85 -1.88 15.09
N LEU A 249 9.53 -2.00 13.79
CA LEU A 249 8.98 -0.89 13.02
C LEU A 249 7.56 -0.54 13.49
N GLU A 250 6.75 -1.52 13.86
CA GLU A 250 5.43 -1.30 14.43
C GLU A 250 5.52 -0.54 15.77
N LYS A 251 6.44 -0.97 16.65
CA LYS A 251 6.70 -0.29 17.92
C LYS A 251 7.15 1.16 17.71
N ILE A 252 8.08 1.40 16.76
CA ILE A 252 8.55 2.75 16.43
C ILE A 252 7.41 3.64 15.93
N PHE A 253 6.50 3.10 15.12
CA PHE A 253 5.33 3.83 14.66
C PHE A 253 4.42 4.24 15.83
N ASP A 254 4.14 3.30 16.75
CA ASP A 254 3.30 3.57 17.91
C ASP A 254 3.94 4.54 18.89
N ASP A 255 5.23 4.39 19.18
CA ASP A 255 5.99 5.29 20.03
C ASP A 255 6.03 6.72 19.44
N TRP A 256 6.17 6.83 18.10
CA TRP A 256 6.17 8.11 17.41
C TRP A 256 4.78 8.76 17.42
N LYS A 257 3.75 8.02 17.05
CA LYS A 257 2.37 8.50 17.03
C LYS A 257 1.91 8.93 18.41
N GLY A 258 2.27 8.20 19.45
CA GLY A 258 1.84 8.44 20.82
C GLY A 258 0.32 8.51 20.93
N GLY A 259 -0.17 9.58 21.55
CA GLY A 259 -1.61 9.83 21.72
C GLY A 259 -2.30 10.48 20.54
N LEU A 260 -1.61 10.78 19.44
CA LEU A 260 -2.20 11.38 18.24
C LEU A 260 -2.98 10.37 17.43
N GLU A 261 -3.94 10.83 16.64
CA GLU A 261 -4.66 10.00 15.67
C GLU A 261 -3.75 9.58 14.52
N GLN A 262 -4.02 8.42 13.95
CA GLN A 262 -3.41 8.00 12.69
C GLN A 262 -3.96 8.86 11.56
N VAL A 263 -3.09 9.39 10.72
CA VAL A 263 -3.48 10.38 9.70
C VAL A 263 -3.87 9.76 8.37
N ASP A 264 -3.33 8.58 8.05
CA ASP A 264 -3.60 7.85 6.83
C ASP A 264 -3.51 6.33 7.03
N ASP A 265 -3.97 5.56 6.05
CA ASP A 265 -3.72 4.12 6.01
C ASP A 265 -2.21 3.85 5.97
N MET A 266 -1.73 2.83 6.65
CA MET A 266 -0.32 2.47 6.71
C MET A 266 -0.10 1.08 6.15
N LEU A 267 0.71 0.99 5.10
CA LEU A 267 1.16 -0.28 4.52
C LEU A 267 2.67 -0.26 4.31
N LEU A 268 3.35 -1.26 4.85
CA LEU A 268 4.77 -1.51 4.64
C LEU A 268 4.99 -3.01 4.47
N ILE A 269 5.59 -3.40 3.37
CA ILE A 269 5.94 -4.79 3.05
C ILE A 269 7.46 -4.90 3.03
N GLY A 270 8.00 -5.85 3.81
CA GLY A 270 9.41 -6.19 3.80
C GLY A 270 9.62 -7.63 3.36
N ILE A 271 10.61 -7.86 2.49
CA ILE A 271 10.97 -9.19 1.94
C ILE A 271 12.47 -9.35 2.00
N ARG A 272 12.94 -10.50 2.50
CA ARG A 272 14.34 -10.91 2.40
C ARG A 272 14.47 -11.99 1.32
N ILE A 273 15.48 -11.83 0.48
CA ILE A 273 15.82 -12.77 -0.61
C ILE A 273 16.77 -13.87 -0.10
#